data_777179451351c352d322c5dc2e75a3d6
#
_entry.id   777179451351c352d322c5dc2e75a3d6
#
_cell.length_a   1.000
_cell.length_b   1.000
_cell.length_c   1.000
_cell.angle_alpha   90.00
_cell.angle_beta   90.00
_cell.angle_gamma   90.00
#
_symmetry.space_group_name_H-M   'P 1'
#
loop_
_entity.id
_entity.type
_entity.pdbx_description
1 polymer ?
#
loop_
_entity_poly.entity_id
_entity_poly.type
_entity_poly.pdbx_seq_one_letter_code
_entity_poly.pdbx_strand_id
1 'polypeptide(L)'
;MAAGAAITCLVFYRNHKNRVFKRNMKAVIQEFDLSSSRTKWQLCQILCVPLVLCIAQLCNMPRAMWAGIAAMSAILPFMEDMQYRVKKRIVGNIAGVICFTALYFLLPPSIYAYIGIIGGIGVGLSAQYGWQAVFNTFGALAIAAESYGLKGAVCLRVIQNVFGVVFALVFCAVFY
;
A
#
# COMPACT_ATOMS: atom_id res chain seq x y z
N MET A 1 -9.13 -8.54 -15.64
CA MET A 1 -7.80 -8.82 -15.07
C MET A 1 -6.82 -9.37 -16.11
N ALA A 2 -7.16 -10.39 -16.90
CA ALA A 2 -6.24 -10.96 -17.91
C ALA A 2 -5.71 -9.95 -18.95
N ALA A 3 -6.56 -9.05 -19.46
CA ALA A 3 -6.16 -8.04 -20.43
C ALA A 3 -5.11 -7.05 -19.85
N GLY A 4 -5.27 -6.63 -18.60
CA GLY A 4 -4.31 -5.75 -17.93
C GLY A 4 -2.94 -6.43 -17.74
N ALA A 5 -2.94 -7.69 -17.31
CA ALA A 5 -1.71 -8.48 -17.20
C ALA A 5 -1.01 -8.64 -18.55
N ALA A 6 -1.77 -8.95 -19.62
CA ALA A 6 -1.21 -9.08 -20.97
C ALA A 6 -0.57 -7.77 -21.46
N ILE A 7 -1.25 -6.62 -21.26
CA ILE A 7 -0.70 -5.30 -21.62
C ILE A 7 0.58 -5.02 -20.84
N THR A 8 0.60 -5.28 -19.54
CA THR A 8 1.79 -5.06 -18.69
C THR A 8 2.96 -5.93 -19.15
N CYS A 9 2.71 -7.22 -19.45
CA CYS A 9 3.73 -8.12 -19.98
C CYS A 9 4.26 -7.64 -21.33
N LEU A 10 3.40 -7.16 -22.22
CA LEU A 10 3.76 -6.69 -23.55
C LEU A 10 4.61 -5.41 -23.47
N VAL A 11 4.21 -4.46 -22.62
CA VAL A 11 4.99 -3.23 -22.38
C VAL A 11 6.34 -3.56 -21.75
N PHE A 12 6.37 -4.46 -20.76
CA PHE A 12 7.60 -4.92 -20.14
C PHE A 12 8.53 -5.58 -21.17
N TYR A 13 8.02 -6.52 -21.97
CA TYR A 13 8.78 -7.19 -23.00
C TYR A 13 9.34 -6.18 -24.01
N ARG A 14 8.52 -5.26 -24.52
CA ARG A 14 8.95 -4.24 -25.50
C ARG A 14 10.06 -3.35 -24.94
N ASN A 15 9.98 -2.95 -23.69
CA ASN A 15 10.96 -2.06 -23.06
C ASN A 15 12.26 -2.76 -22.65
N HIS A 16 12.23 -4.09 -22.49
CA HIS A 16 13.35 -4.85 -21.94
C HIS A 16 13.92 -5.91 -22.87
N LYS A 17 13.35 -6.09 -24.08
CA LYS A 17 13.78 -7.14 -25.03
C LYS A 17 15.28 -7.10 -25.37
N ASN A 18 15.90 -5.94 -25.33
CA ASN A 18 17.33 -5.74 -25.64
C ASN A 18 18.22 -5.68 -24.39
N ARG A 19 17.66 -5.89 -23.18
CA ARG A 19 18.45 -5.88 -21.94
C ARG A 19 18.86 -7.30 -21.57
N VAL A 20 20.15 -7.50 -21.44
CA VAL A 20 20.70 -8.74 -20.88
C VAL A 20 20.61 -8.65 -19.37
N PHE A 21 19.74 -9.45 -18.74
CA PHE A 21 19.65 -9.54 -17.30
C PHE A 21 20.82 -10.37 -16.78
N LYS A 22 21.68 -9.76 -15.97
CA LYS A 22 22.87 -10.42 -15.38
C LYS A 22 22.51 -11.45 -14.29
N ARG A 23 21.28 -11.44 -13.78
CA ARG A 23 20.84 -12.32 -12.68
C ARG A 23 19.86 -13.36 -13.18
N ASN A 24 20.21 -14.63 -12.99
CA ASN A 24 19.35 -15.78 -13.22
C ASN A 24 18.70 -16.24 -11.90
N MET A 25 17.62 -17.02 -11.98
CA MET A 25 16.95 -17.60 -10.81
C MET A 25 17.93 -18.40 -9.93
N LYS A 26 18.88 -19.11 -10.53
CA LYS A 26 19.94 -19.82 -9.76
C LYS A 26 20.80 -18.87 -8.93
N ALA A 27 21.18 -17.73 -9.50
CA ALA A 27 21.96 -16.72 -8.77
C ALA A 27 21.17 -16.13 -7.58
N VAL A 28 19.85 -15.93 -7.74
CA VAL A 28 18.98 -15.45 -6.66
C VAL A 28 18.90 -16.46 -5.51
N ILE A 29 18.84 -17.76 -5.83
CA ILE A 29 18.82 -18.82 -4.82
C ILE A 29 20.18 -18.94 -4.14
N GLN A 30 21.29 -18.84 -4.89
CA GLN A 30 22.63 -18.92 -4.35
C GLN A 30 23.01 -17.69 -3.49
N GLU A 31 22.45 -16.51 -3.79
CA GLU A 31 22.63 -15.29 -3.00
C GLU A 31 21.73 -15.25 -1.74
N PHE A 32 20.95 -16.31 -1.46
CA PHE A 32 20.07 -16.36 -0.29
C PHE A 32 20.90 -16.49 0.98
N ASP A 33 21.05 -15.38 1.69
CA ASP A 33 21.74 -15.29 2.97
C ASP A 33 20.80 -14.73 4.03
N LEU A 34 20.55 -15.51 5.07
CA LEU A 34 19.70 -15.10 6.19
C LEU A 34 20.26 -13.94 7.00
N SER A 35 21.57 -13.69 6.92
CA SER A 35 22.21 -12.55 7.58
C SER A 35 21.97 -11.23 6.84
N SER A 36 21.63 -11.31 5.55
CA SER A 36 21.43 -10.14 4.69
C SER A 36 20.16 -9.36 5.09
N SER A 37 20.29 -8.04 5.24
CA SER A 37 19.15 -7.13 5.51
C SER A 37 18.04 -7.25 4.45
N ARG A 38 18.42 -7.54 3.21
CA ARG A 38 17.46 -7.77 2.12
C ARG A 38 16.63 -9.02 2.34
N THR A 39 17.27 -10.13 2.71
CA THR A 39 16.58 -11.40 2.97
C THR A 39 15.68 -11.29 4.19
N LYS A 40 16.16 -10.66 5.26
CA LYS A 40 15.37 -10.38 6.46
C LYS A 40 14.13 -9.55 6.11
N TRP A 41 14.29 -8.49 5.35
CA TRP A 41 13.17 -7.68 4.87
C TRP A 41 12.14 -8.49 4.07
N GLN A 42 12.58 -9.31 3.12
CA GLN A 42 11.69 -10.15 2.33
C GLN A 42 10.94 -11.15 3.20
N LEU A 43 11.62 -11.82 4.13
CA LEU A 43 11.00 -12.74 5.08
C LEU A 43 10.01 -12.01 5.99
N CYS A 44 10.38 -10.84 6.50
CA CYS A 44 9.48 -10.00 7.29
C CYS A 44 8.20 -9.68 6.52
N GLN A 45 8.29 -9.31 5.23
CA GLN A 45 7.10 -9.05 4.41
C GLN A 45 6.25 -10.30 4.19
N ILE A 46 6.89 -11.43 3.84
CA ILE A 46 6.19 -12.69 3.56
C ILE A 46 5.44 -13.21 4.79
N LEU A 47 5.97 -12.99 5.98
CA LEU A 47 5.33 -13.46 7.22
C LEU A 47 4.34 -12.43 7.78
N CYS A 48 4.73 -11.17 7.86
CA CYS A 48 3.94 -10.12 8.50
C CYS A 48 2.64 -9.83 7.74
N VAL A 49 2.70 -9.68 6.41
CA VAL A 49 1.53 -9.26 5.63
C VAL A 49 0.38 -10.28 5.66
N PRO A 50 0.62 -11.59 5.42
CA PRO A 50 -0.44 -12.58 5.57
C PRO A 50 -0.98 -12.68 7.00
N LEU A 51 -0.10 -12.52 8.01
CA LEU A 51 -0.52 -12.55 9.41
C LEU A 51 -1.45 -11.38 9.76
N VAL A 52 -1.13 -10.16 9.32
CA VAL A 52 -2.02 -8.99 9.46
C VAL A 52 -3.38 -9.25 8.81
N LEU A 53 -3.37 -9.78 7.59
CA LEU A 53 -4.61 -10.09 6.87
C LEU A 53 -5.44 -11.15 7.59
N CYS A 54 -4.79 -12.20 8.07
CA CYS A 54 -5.44 -13.28 8.82
C CYS A 54 -6.10 -12.75 10.10
N ILE A 55 -5.36 -11.97 10.90
CA ILE A 55 -5.90 -11.38 12.14
C ILE A 55 -7.06 -10.44 11.83
N ALA A 56 -6.91 -9.56 10.83
CA ALA A 56 -7.96 -8.64 10.45
C ALA A 56 -9.23 -9.36 9.97
N GLN A 57 -9.08 -10.49 9.27
CA GLN A 57 -10.21 -11.33 8.85
C GLN A 57 -10.86 -12.06 10.03
N LEU A 58 -10.06 -12.63 10.94
CA LEU A 58 -10.56 -13.29 12.15
C LEU A 58 -11.34 -12.33 13.05
N CYS A 59 -10.91 -11.06 13.10
CA CYS A 59 -11.62 -9.98 13.80
C CYS A 59 -12.83 -9.45 13.01
N ASN A 60 -13.19 -10.04 11.86
CA ASN A 60 -14.25 -9.59 10.97
C ASN A 60 -14.12 -8.10 10.59
N MET A 61 -12.90 -7.60 10.43
CA MET A 61 -12.67 -6.20 10.07
C MET A 61 -13.02 -5.97 8.60
N PRO A 62 -13.99 -5.08 8.28
CA PRO A 62 -14.31 -4.76 6.89
C PRO A 62 -13.09 -4.19 6.18
N ARG A 63 -12.90 -4.54 4.90
CA ARG A 63 -11.76 -4.04 4.12
C ARG A 63 -10.38 -4.42 4.70
N ALA A 64 -10.24 -5.61 5.31
CA ALA A 64 -8.98 -6.13 5.89
C ALA A 64 -7.75 -5.93 4.99
N MET A 65 -7.94 -5.97 3.67
CA MET A 65 -6.88 -5.72 2.68
C MET A 65 -6.16 -4.37 2.88
N TRP A 66 -6.83 -3.35 3.41
CA TRP A 66 -6.18 -2.06 3.67
C TRP A 66 -5.12 -2.14 4.77
N ALA A 67 -5.35 -2.98 5.79
CA ALA A 67 -4.35 -3.23 6.82
C ALA A 67 -3.12 -3.95 6.24
N GLY A 68 -3.33 -4.95 5.37
CA GLY A 68 -2.24 -5.62 4.67
C GLY A 68 -1.42 -4.66 3.78
N ILE A 69 -2.10 -3.80 3.01
CA ILE A 69 -1.42 -2.76 2.21
C ILE A 69 -0.67 -1.76 3.10
N ALA A 70 -1.23 -1.42 4.26
CA ALA A 70 -0.58 -0.53 5.21
C ALA A 70 0.70 -1.15 5.77
N ALA A 71 0.63 -2.40 6.22
CA ALA A 71 1.77 -3.17 6.70
C ALA A 71 2.85 -3.33 5.63
N MET A 72 2.47 -3.83 4.45
CA MET A 72 3.40 -4.04 3.32
C MET A 72 4.15 -2.76 2.94
N SER A 73 3.48 -1.62 2.92
CA SER A 73 4.09 -0.36 2.54
C SER A 73 4.96 0.27 3.63
N ALA A 74 4.78 -0.15 4.89
CA ALA A 74 5.58 0.33 6.01
C ALA A 74 6.90 -0.44 6.14
N ILE A 75 6.91 -1.74 5.83
CA ILE A 75 8.06 -2.61 6.01
C ILE A 75 9.16 -2.29 5.00
N LEU A 76 10.32 -1.86 5.49
CA LEU A 76 11.52 -1.54 4.72
C LEU A 76 12.75 -2.26 5.31
N PRO A 77 13.84 -2.39 4.53
CA PRO A 77 15.05 -3.08 4.98
C PRO A 77 15.74 -2.43 6.19
N PHE A 78 15.55 -1.12 6.37
CA PHE A 78 16.15 -0.35 7.45
C PHE A 78 15.09 0.31 8.32
N MET A 79 15.27 0.23 9.64
CA MET A 79 14.29 0.72 10.61
C MET A 79 14.09 2.24 10.52
N GLU A 80 15.16 3.00 10.24
CA GLU A 80 15.08 4.46 10.08
C GLU A 80 14.18 4.87 8.89
N ASP A 81 14.36 4.20 7.75
CA ASP A 81 13.54 4.42 6.57
C ASP A 81 12.08 4.03 6.81
N MET A 82 11.86 2.98 7.59
CA MET A 82 10.55 2.53 7.98
C MET A 82 9.83 3.57 8.85
N GLN A 83 10.50 4.12 9.86
CA GLN A 83 9.95 5.19 10.71
C GLN A 83 9.62 6.45 9.90
N TYR A 84 10.53 6.85 8.99
CA TYR A 84 10.29 7.96 8.08
C TYR A 84 9.05 7.73 7.21
N ARG A 85 8.93 6.55 6.63
CA ARG A 85 7.79 6.16 5.80
C ARG A 85 6.48 6.16 6.56
N VAL A 86 6.49 5.63 7.78
CA VAL A 86 5.31 5.62 8.66
C VAL A 86 4.83 7.04 8.96
N LYS A 87 5.74 7.94 9.34
CA LYS A 87 5.42 9.36 9.57
C LYS A 87 4.80 10.00 8.33
N LYS A 88 5.42 9.83 7.17
CA LYS A 88 4.89 10.37 5.90
C LYS A 88 3.53 9.77 5.53
N ARG A 89 3.31 8.48 5.83
CA ARG A 89 2.03 7.81 5.60
C ARG A 89 0.93 8.37 6.49
N ILE A 90 1.19 8.56 7.77
CA ILE A 90 0.20 9.13 8.71
C ILE A 90 -0.22 10.52 8.23
N VAL A 91 0.75 11.41 7.99
CA VAL A 91 0.48 12.77 7.51
C VAL A 91 -0.27 12.75 6.17
N GLY A 92 0.17 11.92 5.22
CA GLY A 92 -0.47 11.80 3.91
C GLY A 92 -1.90 11.25 3.99
N ASN A 93 -2.16 10.27 4.87
CA ASN A 93 -3.52 9.76 5.08
C ASN A 93 -4.43 10.82 5.71
N ILE A 94 -3.96 11.56 6.71
CA ILE A 94 -4.74 12.65 7.34
C ILE A 94 -5.06 13.73 6.31
N ALA A 95 -4.06 14.19 5.58
CA ALA A 95 -4.25 15.18 4.52
C ALA A 95 -5.21 14.66 3.43
N GLY A 96 -5.06 13.39 3.03
CA GLY A 96 -5.96 12.75 2.07
C GLY A 96 -7.40 12.65 2.55
N VAL A 97 -7.63 12.33 3.82
CA VAL A 97 -8.97 12.30 4.42
C VAL A 97 -9.59 13.70 4.43
N ILE A 98 -8.84 14.72 4.85
CA ILE A 98 -9.33 16.10 4.90
C ILE A 98 -9.70 16.57 3.50
N CYS A 99 -8.79 16.42 2.53
CA CYS A 99 -9.04 16.83 1.15
C CYS A 99 -10.20 16.07 0.52
N PHE A 100 -10.27 14.74 0.71
CA PHE A 100 -11.40 13.96 0.20
C PHE A 100 -12.73 14.38 0.81
N THR A 101 -12.76 14.60 2.13
CA THR A 101 -13.96 15.07 2.82
C THR A 101 -14.43 16.42 2.30
N ALA A 102 -13.52 17.36 2.08
CA ALA A 102 -13.85 18.65 1.47
C ALA A 102 -14.44 18.47 0.06
N LEU A 103 -13.81 17.66 -0.78
CA LEU A 103 -14.31 17.37 -2.12
C LEU A 103 -15.67 16.66 -2.10
N TYR A 104 -15.90 15.78 -1.14
CA TYR A 104 -17.17 15.07 -0.98
C TYR A 104 -18.34 15.99 -0.70
N PHE A 105 -18.14 17.09 0.04
CA PHE A 105 -19.17 18.10 0.28
C PHE A 105 -19.31 19.14 -0.82
N LEU A 106 -18.25 19.39 -1.56
CA LEU A 106 -18.24 20.41 -2.62
C LEU A 106 -18.72 19.87 -3.97
N LEU A 107 -18.59 18.58 -4.23
CA LEU A 107 -18.86 17.98 -5.52
C LEU A 107 -20.13 17.13 -5.49
N PRO A 108 -20.88 17.06 -6.61
CA PRO A 108 -22.06 16.20 -6.72
C PRO A 108 -21.65 14.69 -6.74
N PRO A 109 -22.53 13.79 -6.28
CA PRO A 109 -22.25 12.34 -6.19
C PRO A 109 -21.81 11.70 -7.51
N SER A 110 -22.27 12.21 -8.65
CA SER A 110 -21.88 11.72 -9.97
C SER A 110 -20.38 11.83 -10.28
N ILE A 111 -19.65 12.67 -9.55
CA ILE A 111 -18.22 12.91 -9.76
C ILE A 111 -17.32 12.06 -8.83
N TYR A 112 -17.87 11.40 -7.82
CA TYR A 112 -17.07 10.66 -6.83
C TYR A 112 -16.23 9.53 -7.44
N ALA A 113 -16.74 8.84 -8.46
CA ALA A 113 -15.99 7.81 -9.17
C ALA A 113 -14.72 8.39 -9.84
N TYR A 114 -14.80 9.61 -10.36
CA TYR A 114 -13.65 10.28 -10.98
C TYR A 114 -12.59 10.68 -9.95
N ILE A 115 -12.98 11.01 -8.71
CA ILE A 115 -12.02 11.27 -7.63
C ILE A 115 -11.18 10.01 -7.37
N GLY A 116 -11.79 8.84 -7.41
CA GLY A 116 -11.07 7.56 -7.31
C GLY A 116 -10.07 7.35 -8.43
N ILE A 117 -10.43 7.68 -9.67
CA ILE A 117 -9.53 7.61 -10.85
C ILE A 117 -8.37 8.59 -10.70
N ILE A 118 -8.66 9.84 -10.33
CA ILE A 118 -7.62 10.87 -10.07
C ILE A 118 -6.68 10.40 -8.97
N GLY A 119 -7.22 9.78 -7.90
CA GLY A 119 -6.43 9.16 -6.84
C GLY A 119 -5.46 8.10 -7.39
N GLY A 120 -5.94 7.18 -8.24
CA GLY A 120 -5.11 6.15 -8.87
C GLY A 120 -3.98 6.73 -9.75
N ILE A 121 -4.32 7.70 -10.61
CA ILE A 121 -3.35 8.40 -11.47
C ILE A 121 -2.35 9.18 -10.60
N GLY A 122 -2.82 9.89 -9.59
CA GLY A 122 -1.99 10.66 -8.67
C GLY A 122 -0.96 9.80 -7.93
N VAL A 123 -1.33 8.58 -7.51
CA VAL A 123 -0.37 7.62 -6.93
C VAL A 123 0.75 7.30 -7.93
N GLY A 124 0.40 7.03 -9.19
CA GLY A 124 1.38 6.66 -10.21
C GLY A 124 2.33 7.80 -10.61
N LEU A 125 1.85 9.04 -10.58
CA LEU A 125 2.63 10.23 -10.93
C LEU A 125 3.43 10.81 -9.76
N SER A 126 3.13 10.40 -8.52
CA SER A 126 3.76 10.97 -7.33
C SER A 126 5.14 10.36 -7.09
N ALA A 127 6.18 11.19 -7.15
CA ALA A 127 7.56 10.79 -6.82
C ALA A 127 7.77 10.64 -5.30
N GLN A 128 7.09 11.44 -4.49
CA GLN A 128 7.24 11.42 -3.04
C GLN A 128 6.18 10.56 -2.37
N TYR A 129 6.59 9.71 -1.44
CA TYR A 129 5.71 8.78 -0.74
C TYR A 129 4.54 9.46 0.02
N GLY A 130 4.75 10.66 0.55
CA GLY A 130 3.69 11.41 1.23
C GLY A 130 2.50 11.70 0.31
N TRP A 131 2.76 12.17 -0.92
CA TRP A 131 1.73 12.39 -1.93
C TRP A 131 1.08 11.10 -2.41
N GLN A 132 1.86 10.02 -2.55
CA GLN A 132 1.28 8.70 -2.84
C GLN A 132 0.27 8.29 -1.78
N ALA A 133 0.54 8.55 -0.50
CA ALA A 133 -0.38 8.25 0.59
C ALA A 133 -1.65 9.11 0.53
N VAL A 134 -1.56 10.40 0.16
CA VAL A 134 -2.72 11.28 -0.06
C VAL A 134 -3.61 10.72 -1.17
N PHE A 135 -3.06 10.49 -2.35
CA PHE A 135 -3.83 10.02 -3.51
C PHE A 135 -4.37 8.60 -3.34
N ASN A 136 -3.61 7.71 -2.69
CA ASN A 136 -4.10 6.38 -2.35
C ASN A 136 -5.30 6.42 -1.39
N THR A 137 -5.36 7.44 -0.53
CA THR A 137 -6.50 7.66 0.35
C THR A 137 -7.73 8.11 -0.43
N PHE A 138 -7.59 8.92 -1.47
CA PHE A 138 -8.70 9.31 -2.35
C PHE A 138 -9.35 8.09 -3.00
N GLY A 139 -8.57 7.24 -3.65
CA GLY A 139 -9.07 6.03 -4.30
C GLY A 139 -9.78 5.09 -3.31
N ALA A 140 -9.19 4.92 -2.14
CA ALA A 140 -9.78 4.07 -1.10
C ALA A 140 -11.11 4.63 -0.57
N LEU A 141 -11.16 5.92 -0.25
CA LEU A 141 -12.36 6.56 0.30
C LEU A 141 -13.48 6.67 -0.75
N ALA A 142 -13.17 6.94 -2.02
CA ALA A 142 -14.16 6.98 -3.09
C ALA A 142 -14.93 5.66 -3.18
N ILE A 143 -14.22 4.52 -3.18
CA ILE A 143 -14.83 3.19 -3.25
C ILE A 143 -15.59 2.84 -1.95
N ALA A 144 -15.07 3.23 -0.79
CA ALA A 144 -15.68 2.86 0.48
C ALA A 144 -16.88 3.73 0.84
N ALA A 145 -16.89 4.99 0.41
CA ALA A 145 -17.99 5.91 0.70
C ALA A 145 -19.32 5.45 0.09
N GLU A 146 -19.29 4.76 -1.04
CA GLU A 146 -20.48 4.14 -1.64
C GLU A 146 -21.11 3.05 -0.76
N SER A 147 -20.26 2.25 -0.07
CA SER A 147 -20.71 1.09 0.70
C SER A 147 -20.97 1.40 2.18
N TYR A 148 -20.20 2.31 2.77
CA TYR A 148 -20.18 2.57 4.22
C TYR A 148 -20.52 4.01 4.57
N GLY A 149 -20.83 4.87 3.59
CA GLY A 149 -20.95 6.30 3.76
C GLY A 149 -19.61 6.97 4.11
N LEU A 150 -19.56 8.30 4.10
CA LEU A 150 -18.33 9.05 4.34
C LEU A 150 -17.72 8.75 5.72
N LYS A 151 -18.53 8.80 6.79
CA LYS A 151 -18.06 8.56 8.16
C LYS A 151 -17.49 7.16 8.32
N GLY A 152 -18.21 6.14 7.83
CA GLY A 152 -17.76 4.75 7.88
C GLY A 152 -16.47 4.54 7.10
N ALA A 153 -16.37 5.08 5.89
CA ALA A 153 -15.17 4.99 5.05
C ALA A 153 -13.93 5.60 5.72
N VAL A 154 -14.09 6.80 6.30
CA VAL A 154 -13.00 7.48 7.02
C VAL A 154 -12.56 6.68 8.25
N CYS A 155 -13.50 6.26 9.10
CA CYS A 155 -13.17 5.44 10.28
C CYS A 155 -12.44 4.16 9.89
N LEU A 156 -12.96 3.41 8.91
CA LEU A 156 -12.32 2.19 8.42
C LEU A 156 -10.92 2.46 7.88
N ARG A 157 -10.74 3.55 7.13
CA ARG A 157 -9.44 3.93 6.58
C ARG A 157 -8.41 4.19 7.67
N VAL A 158 -8.78 4.94 8.69
CA VAL A 158 -7.90 5.26 9.83
C VAL A 158 -7.57 4.00 10.63
N ILE A 159 -8.58 3.24 11.06
CA ILE A 159 -8.40 2.03 11.86
C ILE A 159 -7.50 1.02 11.16
N GLN A 160 -7.80 0.71 9.89
CA GLN A 160 -7.03 -0.28 9.13
C GLN A 160 -5.58 0.17 8.88
N ASN A 161 -5.35 1.46 8.62
CA ASN A 161 -3.99 1.96 8.46
C ASN A 161 -3.20 1.94 9.76
N VAL A 162 -3.81 2.38 10.88
CA VAL A 162 -3.15 2.34 12.19
C VAL A 162 -2.85 0.90 12.58
N PHE A 163 -3.82 0.00 12.46
CA PHE A 163 -3.63 -1.41 12.77
C PHE A 163 -2.49 -2.03 11.95
N GLY A 164 -2.52 -1.87 10.62
CA GLY A 164 -1.50 -2.46 9.75
C GLY A 164 -0.10 -1.90 10.00
N VAL A 165 0.02 -0.60 10.23
CA VAL A 165 1.31 0.05 10.51
C VAL A 165 1.86 -0.34 11.87
N VAL A 166 1.03 -0.29 12.92
CA VAL A 166 1.46 -0.65 14.29
C VAL A 166 1.88 -2.12 14.35
N PHE A 167 1.08 -3.00 13.74
CA PHE A 167 1.42 -4.40 13.68
C PHE A 167 2.76 -4.63 12.95
N ALA A 168 2.97 -3.98 11.81
CA ALA A 168 4.23 -4.08 11.07
C ALA A 168 5.43 -3.57 11.89
N LEU A 169 5.29 -2.46 12.62
CA LEU A 169 6.33 -1.93 13.48
C LEU A 169 6.70 -2.90 14.60
N VAL A 170 5.69 -3.43 15.30
CA VAL A 170 5.90 -4.39 16.39
C VAL A 170 6.53 -5.67 15.87
N PHE A 171 5.99 -6.20 14.76
CA PHE A 171 6.52 -7.43 14.14
C PHE A 171 7.97 -7.28 13.72
N CYS A 172 8.31 -6.18 13.04
CA CYS A 172 9.70 -5.93 12.64
C CYS A 172 10.62 -5.69 13.83
N ALA A 173 10.16 -5.02 14.89
CA ALA A 173 10.97 -4.82 16.09
C ALA A 173 11.32 -6.13 16.81
N VAL A 174 10.46 -7.15 16.70
CA VAL A 174 10.72 -8.49 17.24
C VAL A 174 11.56 -9.33 16.28
N PHE A 175 11.42 -9.11 14.97
CA PHE A 175 12.05 -9.92 13.94
C PHE A 175 13.49 -9.49 13.63
N TYR A 176 13.85 -8.21 13.82
CA TYR A 176 15.20 -7.65 13.60
C TYR A 176 16.03 -7.61 14.86
#